data_1fc2986b60c590f8b04245d7d1522d79
#
_entry.id   1fc2986b60c590f8b04245d7d1522d79
#
_cell.length_a   1.000
_cell.length_b   1.000
_cell.length_c   1.000
_cell.angle_alpha   90.00
_cell.angle_beta   90.00
_cell.angle_gamma   90.00
#
_symmetry.space_group_name_H-M   'P 1'
#
loop_
_entity.id
_entity.type
_entity.pdbx_description
1 polymer ?
#
loop_
_entity_poly.entity_id
_entity_poly.type
_entity_poly.pdbx_seq_one_letter_code
_entity_poly.pdbx_strand_id
1 'polypeptide(L)'
;ARRRFFSGSFLLIIITMVNEHKYNSIEYHIQHELTSDDKEYAATHLNETDETRKTTIAEIRRWINDEMHVQIDDFLILRFLRVCKFSLEKTKTRMRNYYKLRSDLPEWFTNTDPFQPELQELINMGLFLPLRKPDCHGRLVIIMRTTLHNPRIHKLSDIIKISAMLMELAMKNRAIAASASVYGCTLINDAINPTIYHFFQFGPSALKKIAHTCQNCYPIRIHFFKDVPANILPIEYGGTDGTIQELLEYWKKLIEENRDWITRGENN
;
A
#
# COMPACT_ATOMS: atom_id res chain seq x y z
N ALA A 1 53.19 14.08 -22.46
CA ALA A 1 52.03 14.95 -22.36
C ALA A 1 50.74 14.12 -22.53
N ARG A 2 50.13 13.70 -21.43
CA ARG A 2 48.83 13.03 -21.44
C ARG A 2 47.82 14.03 -20.88
N ARG A 3 46.92 14.54 -21.73
CA ARG A 3 45.75 15.27 -21.29
C ARG A 3 44.66 14.22 -20.95
N ARG A 4 44.24 14.23 -19.67
CA ARG A 4 43.08 13.46 -19.19
C ARG A 4 41.82 14.18 -19.58
N PHE A 5 40.97 13.52 -20.33
CA PHE A 5 39.57 13.86 -20.53
C PHE A 5 38.80 13.39 -19.28
N PHE A 6 38.40 14.31 -18.42
CA PHE A 6 37.36 14.12 -17.45
C PHE A 6 36.41 15.32 -17.56
N SER A 7 35.35 15.21 -18.33
CA SER A 7 34.23 16.17 -18.22
C SER A 7 32.96 15.79 -18.97
N GLY A 8 32.80 14.56 -19.45
CA GLY A 8 31.56 14.17 -20.15
C GLY A 8 30.57 13.35 -19.29
N SER A 9 31.11 12.52 -18.38
CA SER A 9 30.27 11.54 -17.66
C SER A 9 29.49 12.12 -16.47
N PHE A 10 30.03 13.16 -15.80
CA PHE A 10 29.34 13.76 -14.65
C PHE A 10 28.15 14.63 -15.06
N LEU A 11 28.26 15.31 -16.19
CA LEU A 11 27.16 16.12 -16.72
C LEU A 11 26.04 15.25 -17.28
N LEU A 12 26.39 14.10 -17.86
CA LEU A 12 25.40 13.14 -18.37
C LEU A 12 24.60 12.49 -17.21
N ILE A 13 25.27 12.15 -16.11
CA ILE A 13 24.61 11.58 -14.90
C ILE A 13 23.67 12.61 -14.26
N ILE A 14 24.06 13.89 -14.18
CA ILE A 14 23.19 14.95 -13.63
C ILE A 14 22.01 15.22 -14.57
N ILE A 15 22.21 15.21 -15.89
CA ILE A 15 21.14 15.38 -16.87
C ILE A 15 20.19 14.17 -16.85
N THR A 16 20.69 12.94 -16.68
CA THR A 16 19.86 11.75 -16.53
C THR A 16 19.05 11.79 -15.23
N MET A 17 19.67 12.18 -14.10
CA MET A 17 18.95 12.31 -12.82
C MET A 17 17.91 13.46 -12.84
N VAL A 18 18.22 14.59 -13.47
CA VAL A 18 17.27 15.71 -13.63
C VAL A 18 16.16 15.35 -14.62
N ASN A 19 16.45 14.57 -15.67
CA ASN A 19 15.43 14.06 -16.59
C ASN A 19 14.57 12.96 -15.96
N GLU A 20 15.12 12.08 -15.12
CA GLU A 20 14.30 11.09 -14.38
C GLU A 20 13.32 11.76 -13.42
N HIS A 21 13.70 12.85 -12.73
CA HIS A 21 12.76 13.62 -11.92
C HIS A 21 11.70 14.38 -12.74
N LYS A 22 12.04 14.84 -13.95
CA LYS A 22 11.07 15.46 -14.85
C LYS A 22 10.22 14.46 -15.61
N TYR A 23 10.80 13.30 -15.98
CA TYR A 23 10.07 12.20 -16.61
C TYR A 23 9.07 11.57 -15.64
N ASN A 24 9.46 11.34 -14.38
CA ASN A 24 8.54 10.86 -13.35
C ASN A 24 7.35 11.80 -13.11
N SER A 25 7.51 13.12 -13.27
CA SER A 25 6.37 14.05 -13.11
C SER A 25 5.44 14.13 -14.33
N ILE A 26 5.93 13.81 -15.52
CA ILE A 26 5.13 13.80 -16.79
C ILE A 26 4.50 12.41 -17.00
N GLU A 27 5.23 11.31 -16.77
CA GLU A 27 4.65 9.95 -16.75
C GLU A 27 3.61 9.77 -15.64
N TYR A 28 3.78 10.45 -14.49
CA TYR A 28 2.81 10.45 -13.40
C TYR A 28 1.40 10.94 -13.81
N HIS A 29 1.30 11.81 -14.80
CA HIS A 29 0.01 12.29 -15.30
C HIS A 29 -0.61 11.39 -16.39
N ILE A 30 0.17 10.59 -17.08
CA ILE A 30 -0.29 9.75 -18.20
C ILE A 30 -0.69 8.34 -17.76
N GLN A 31 -0.09 7.78 -16.71
CA GLN A 31 -0.36 6.41 -16.21
C GLN A 31 -1.59 6.29 -15.28
N HIS A 32 -2.44 7.31 -15.20
CA HIS A 32 -3.61 7.27 -14.31
C HIS A 32 -4.87 6.74 -14.96
N GLU A 33 -4.87 6.57 -16.26
CA GLU A 33 -5.99 5.94 -16.96
C GLU A 33 -5.78 4.43 -17.00
N LEU A 34 -6.83 3.71 -16.61
CA LEU A 34 -6.89 2.27 -16.80
C LEU A 34 -6.69 1.95 -18.27
N THR A 35 -5.90 0.91 -18.56
CA THR A 35 -5.78 0.35 -19.91
C THR A 35 -7.14 -0.16 -20.40
N SER A 36 -7.25 -0.46 -21.69
CA SER A 36 -8.49 -1.07 -22.23
C SER A 36 -8.82 -2.38 -21.52
N ASP A 37 -7.82 -3.21 -21.25
CA ASP A 37 -7.97 -4.50 -20.56
C ASP A 37 -8.40 -4.32 -19.10
N ASP A 38 -7.86 -3.30 -18.40
CA ASP A 38 -8.27 -2.96 -17.04
C ASP A 38 -9.73 -2.51 -17.00
N LYS A 39 -10.16 -1.70 -17.98
CA LYS A 39 -11.55 -1.22 -18.10
C LYS A 39 -12.51 -2.39 -18.39
N GLU A 40 -12.13 -3.30 -19.27
CA GLU A 40 -12.90 -4.50 -19.57
C GLU A 40 -13.04 -5.41 -18.35
N TYR A 41 -11.93 -5.64 -17.64
CA TYR A 41 -11.94 -6.39 -16.39
C TYR A 41 -12.82 -5.71 -15.33
N ALA A 42 -12.69 -4.39 -15.16
CA ALA A 42 -13.47 -3.63 -14.20
C ALA A 42 -14.97 -3.66 -14.53
N ALA A 43 -15.34 -3.55 -15.80
CA ALA A 43 -16.73 -3.68 -16.25
C ALA A 43 -17.29 -5.08 -15.95
N THR A 44 -16.55 -6.13 -16.31
CA THR A 44 -17.01 -7.53 -16.21
C THR A 44 -17.06 -8.03 -14.75
N HIS A 45 -16.05 -7.66 -13.92
CA HIS A 45 -15.87 -8.26 -12.60
C HIS A 45 -16.26 -7.33 -11.44
N LEU A 46 -16.29 -6.00 -11.68
CA LEU A 46 -16.57 -5.01 -10.66
C LEU A 46 -17.86 -4.21 -10.90
N ASN A 47 -18.50 -4.37 -12.05
CA ASN A 47 -19.65 -3.56 -12.51
C ASN A 47 -19.27 -2.07 -12.71
N GLU A 48 -18.02 -1.78 -13.10
CA GLU A 48 -17.52 -0.44 -13.31
C GLU A 48 -17.59 -0.06 -14.79
N THR A 49 -18.46 0.88 -15.13
CA THR A 49 -18.47 1.59 -16.43
C THR A 49 -18.18 3.07 -16.18
N ASP A 50 -17.89 3.85 -17.21
CA ASP A 50 -17.66 5.29 -17.06
C ASP A 50 -18.88 6.01 -16.48
N GLU A 51 -20.09 5.55 -16.84
CA GLU A 51 -21.36 6.07 -16.33
C GLU A 51 -21.58 5.68 -14.86
N THR A 52 -21.47 4.39 -14.52
CA THR A 52 -21.65 3.91 -13.14
C THR A 52 -20.61 4.51 -12.22
N ARG A 53 -19.36 4.70 -12.67
CA ARG A 53 -18.31 5.34 -11.89
C ARG A 53 -18.71 6.76 -11.50
N LYS A 54 -19.09 7.59 -12.49
CA LYS A 54 -19.44 8.98 -12.26
C LYS A 54 -20.65 9.13 -11.33
N THR A 55 -21.72 8.38 -11.59
CA THR A 55 -22.96 8.47 -10.82
C THR A 55 -22.80 7.97 -9.39
N THR A 56 -22.12 6.85 -9.19
CA THR A 56 -21.93 6.28 -7.84
C THR A 56 -20.96 7.06 -6.98
N ILE A 57 -19.88 7.63 -7.57
CA ILE A 57 -18.99 8.55 -6.82
C ILE A 57 -19.80 9.75 -6.33
N ALA A 58 -20.61 10.37 -7.19
CA ALA A 58 -21.42 11.51 -6.80
C ALA A 58 -22.44 11.17 -5.70
N GLU A 59 -23.03 9.96 -5.74
CA GLU A 59 -23.96 9.49 -4.70
C GLU A 59 -23.26 9.24 -3.36
N ILE A 60 -22.11 8.57 -3.37
CA ILE A 60 -21.32 8.35 -2.16
C ILE A 60 -20.81 9.68 -1.59
N ARG A 61 -20.38 10.62 -2.46
CA ARG A 61 -19.96 11.97 -2.04
C ARG A 61 -21.07 12.70 -1.29
N ARG A 62 -22.29 12.68 -1.83
CA ARG A 62 -23.45 13.29 -1.17
C ARG A 62 -23.69 12.65 0.21
N TRP A 63 -23.73 11.31 0.25
CA TRP A 63 -23.90 10.58 1.50
C TRP A 63 -22.80 10.88 2.54
N ILE A 64 -21.52 11.02 2.12
CA ILE A 64 -20.42 11.42 3.02
C ILE A 64 -20.66 12.80 3.62
N ASN A 65 -21.07 13.76 2.79
CA ASN A 65 -21.35 15.12 3.25
C ASN A 65 -22.53 15.16 4.22
N ASP A 66 -23.55 14.33 3.99
CA ASP A 66 -24.78 14.33 4.77
C ASP A 66 -24.64 13.57 6.09
N GLU A 67 -23.87 12.46 6.13
CA GLU A 67 -23.84 11.56 7.28
C GLU A 67 -22.47 11.42 7.97
N MET A 68 -21.36 11.58 7.25
CA MET A 68 -20.04 11.28 7.81
C MET A 68 -19.22 12.54 8.12
N HIS A 69 -19.43 13.62 7.36
CA HIS A 69 -18.72 14.89 7.50
C HIS A 69 -17.18 14.80 7.43
N VAL A 70 -16.66 13.85 6.64
CA VAL A 70 -15.22 13.65 6.43
C VAL A 70 -14.80 14.14 5.06
N GLN A 71 -13.54 14.59 4.93
CA GLN A 71 -12.98 15.02 3.65
C GLN A 71 -12.12 13.91 3.07
N ILE A 72 -12.54 13.37 1.93
CA ILE A 72 -11.78 12.36 1.18
C ILE A 72 -11.83 12.67 -0.31
N ASP A 73 -10.83 12.22 -1.05
CA ASP A 73 -10.81 12.39 -2.50
C ASP A 73 -11.66 11.35 -3.24
N ASP A 74 -11.99 11.63 -4.49
CA ASP A 74 -12.80 10.73 -5.31
C ASP A 74 -12.09 9.41 -5.61
N PHE A 75 -10.75 9.40 -5.59
CA PHE A 75 -9.99 8.18 -5.81
C PHE A 75 -10.12 7.21 -4.62
N LEU A 76 -10.14 7.70 -3.39
CA LEU A 76 -10.42 6.86 -2.22
C LEU A 76 -11.86 6.33 -2.24
N ILE A 77 -12.84 7.16 -2.64
CA ILE A 77 -14.22 6.70 -2.85
C ILE A 77 -14.26 5.57 -3.89
N LEU A 78 -13.58 5.77 -5.03
CA LEU A 78 -13.51 4.78 -6.11
C LEU A 78 -12.90 3.45 -5.64
N ARG A 79 -11.86 3.49 -4.79
CA ARG A 79 -11.27 2.27 -4.21
C ARG A 79 -12.28 1.50 -3.36
N PHE A 80 -13.08 2.20 -2.54
CA PHE A 80 -14.16 1.58 -1.78
C PHE A 80 -15.25 0.99 -2.70
N LEU A 81 -15.63 1.69 -3.75
CA LEU A 81 -16.59 1.19 -4.74
C LEU A 81 -16.07 -0.07 -5.43
N ARG A 82 -14.81 -0.09 -5.88
CA ARG A 82 -14.18 -1.25 -6.53
C ARG A 82 -14.12 -2.48 -5.65
N VAL A 83 -13.71 -2.34 -4.39
CA VAL A 83 -13.66 -3.48 -3.45
C VAL A 83 -15.05 -4.03 -3.15
N CYS A 84 -16.08 -3.19 -3.19
CA CYS A 84 -17.48 -3.54 -2.98
C CYS A 84 -18.24 -3.85 -4.28
N LYS A 85 -17.54 -3.93 -5.44
CA LYS A 85 -18.12 -4.18 -6.76
C LYS A 85 -19.26 -3.23 -7.08
N PHE A 86 -19.10 -1.96 -6.80
CA PHE A 86 -20.04 -0.86 -6.99
C PHE A 86 -21.41 -1.05 -6.29
N SER A 87 -21.45 -1.88 -5.25
CA SER A 87 -22.62 -1.95 -4.36
C SER A 87 -22.59 -0.79 -3.36
N LEU A 88 -23.51 0.17 -3.49
CA LEU A 88 -23.60 1.36 -2.65
C LEU A 88 -23.69 1.02 -1.14
N GLU A 89 -24.59 0.10 -0.77
CA GLU A 89 -24.79 -0.27 0.63
C GLU A 89 -23.56 -0.96 1.26
N LYS A 90 -22.90 -1.84 0.50
CA LYS A 90 -21.63 -2.44 0.94
C LYS A 90 -20.54 -1.40 1.06
N THR A 91 -20.51 -0.42 0.15
CA THR A 91 -19.54 0.68 0.16
C THR A 91 -19.74 1.55 1.40
N LYS A 92 -20.96 2.01 1.66
CA LYS A 92 -21.31 2.79 2.85
C LYS A 92 -20.95 2.04 4.13
N THR A 93 -21.30 0.76 4.23
CA THR A 93 -20.96 -0.09 5.38
C THR A 93 -19.47 -0.21 5.58
N ARG A 94 -18.70 -0.48 4.50
CA ARG A 94 -17.25 -0.61 4.58
C ARG A 94 -16.56 0.70 4.96
N MET A 95 -17.04 1.83 4.46
CA MET A 95 -16.54 3.15 4.84
C MET A 95 -16.81 3.47 6.30
N ARG A 96 -18.02 3.21 6.80
CA ARG A 96 -18.30 3.33 8.25
C ARG A 96 -17.36 2.46 9.09
N ASN A 97 -17.14 1.21 8.69
CA ASN A 97 -16.21 0.31 9.39
C ASN A 97 -14.77 0.83 9.37
N TYR A 98 -14.31 1.42 8.26
CA TYR A 98 -12.96 1.98 8.13
C TYR A 98 -12.72 3.13 9.12
N TYR A 99 -13.65 4.07 9.24
CA TYR A 99 -13.54 5.18 10.17
C TYR A 99 -13.78 4.72 11.63
N LYS A 100 -14.74 3.84 11.84
CA LYS A 100 -14.99 3.25 13.19
C LYS A 100 -13.77 2.48 13.70
N LEU A 101 -13.08 1.73 12.85
CA LEU A 101 -11.86 1.02 13.21
C LEU A 101 -10.78 1.97 13.76
N ARG A 102 -10.60 3.13 13.13
CA ARG A 102 -9.63 4.15 13.57
C ARG A 102 -9.99 4.74 14.93
N SER A 103 -11.27 4.92 15.18
CA SER A 103 -11.80 5.38 16.48
C SER A 103 -11.71 4.29 17.56
N ASP A 104 -11.99 3.03 17.21
CA ASP A 104 -12.01 1.91 18.17
C ASP A 104 -10.61 1.41 18.56
N LEU A 105 -9.61 1.59 17.67
CA LEU A 105 -8.24 1.11 17.83
C LEU A 105 -7.22 2.24 17.58
N PRO A 106 -7.27 3.35 18.33
CA PRO A 106 -6.40 4.48 18.11
C PRO A 106 -4.91 4.10 18.21
N GLU A 107 -4.57 3.11 19.01
CA GLU A 107 -3.19 2.60 19.16
C GLU A 107 -2.61 2.03 17.86
N TRP A 108 -3.43 1.74 16.84
CA TRP A 108 -3.00 1.27 15.54
C TRP A 108 -2.78 2.39 14.52
N PHE A 109 -3.35 3.58 14.76
CA PHE A 109 -3.43 4.66 13.76
C PHE A 109 -2.97 6.02 14.25
N THR A 110 -2.62 6.17 15.53
CA THR A 110 -2.07 7.40 16.10
C THR A 110 -0.59 7.25 16.43
N ASN A 111 0.10 8.37 16.64
CA ASN A 111 1.55 8.40 16.88
C ASN A 111 2.31 7.67 15.74
N THR A 112 2.02 8.08 14.52
CA THR A 112 2.56 7.47 13.29
C THR A 112 3.80 8.17 12.77
N ASP A 113 4.47 9.03 13.58
CA ASP A 113 5.73 9.65 13.16
C ASP A 113 6.79 8.57 12.90
N PRO A 114 7.22 8.38 11.63
CA PRO A 114 8.15 7.32 11.26
C PRO A 114 9.53 7.48 11.89
N PHE A 115 9.88 8.67 12.44
CA PHE A 115 11.14 8.91 13.14
C PHE A 115 11.11 8.52 14.61
N GLN A 116 10.00 8.01 15.14
CA GLN A 116 10.01 7.41 16.48
C GLN A 116 10.96 6.20 16.49
N PRO A 117 11.81 6.04 17.52
CA PRO A 117 12.81 4.98 17.57
C PRO A 117 12.23 3.58 17.37
N GLU A 118 11.08 3.30 17.98
CA GLU A 118 10.40 2.02 17.90
C GLU A 118 9.91 1.70 16.46
N LEU A 119 9.43 2.72 15.75
CA LEU A 119 8.97 2.58 14.37
C LEU A 119 10.15 2.49 13.41
N GLN A 120 11.22 3.26 13.63
CA GLN A 120 12.46 3.17 12.84
C GLN A 120 13.09 1.78 12.92
N GLU A 121 13.13 1.18 14.11
CA GLU A 121 13.64 -0.18 14.27
C GLU A 121 12.84 -1.17 13.43
N LEU A 122 11.51 -1.13 13.50
CA LEU A 122 10.63 -2.01 12.72
C LEU A 122 10.68 -1.74 11.22
N ILE A 123 10.81 -0.47 10.79
CA ILE A 123 11.01 -0.10 9.39
C ILE A 123 12.32 -0.72 8.87
N ASN A 124 13.40 -0.60 9.63
CA ASN A 124 14.71 -1.15 9.27
C ASN A 124 14.72 -2.69 9.19
N MET A 125 13.81 -3.38 9.86
CA MET A 125 13.64 -4.83 9.74
C MET A 125 12.95 -5.24 8.43
N GLY A 126 12.22 -4.34 7.78
CA GLY A 126 11.49 -4.66 6.56
C GLY A 126 10.39 -5.69 6.78
N LEU A 127 9.55 -5.48 7.79
CA LEU A 127 8.46 -6.40 8.14
C LEU A 127 7.35 -6.46 7.10
N PHE A 128 7.15 -5.40 6.35
CA PHE A 128 6.08 -5.25 5.37
C PHE A 128 6.66 -4.58 4.12
N LEU A 129 6.76 -5.31 3.02
CA LEU A 129 7.46 -4.87 1.82
C LEU A 129 6.56 -5.06 0.59
N PRO A 130 5.84 -4.01 0.16
CA PRO A 130 5.18 -4.02 -1.14
C PRO A 130 6.21 -4.13 -2.27
N LEU A 131 5.99 -5.01 -3.24
CA LEU A 131 6.85 -5.13 -4.41
C LEU A 131 6.66 -3.94 -5.35
N ARG A 132 7.70 -3.60 -6.10
CA ARG A 132 7.70 -2.45 -7.04
C ARG A 132 6.86 -2.70 -8.28
N LYS A 133 6.66 -3.97 -8.63
CA LYS A 133 5.91 -4.39 -9.83
C LYS A 133 4.72 -5.25 -9.44
N PRO A 134 3.59 -5.14 -10.15
CA PRO A 134 2.45 -6.04 -9.97
C PRO A 134 2.80 -7.45 -10.49
N ASP A 135 2.01 -8.43 -10.07
CA ASP A 135 2.07 -9.77 -10.65
C ASP A 135 1.46 -9.84 -12.07
N CYS A 136 1.48 -11.03 -12.68
CA CYS A 136 0.94 -11.25 -14.02
C CYS A 136 -0.59 -11.01 -14.15
N HIS A 137 -1.29 -10.83 -13.04
CA HIS A 137 -2.69 -10.48 -12.99
C HIS A 137 -2.96 -9.02 -12.61
N GLY A 138 -1.91 -8.18 -12.57
CA GLY A 138 -2.01 -6.79 -12.18
C GLY A 138 -2.18 -6.54 -10.67
N ARG A 139 -2.01 -7.55 -9.80
CA ARG A 139 -2.19 -7.41 -8.35
C ARG A 139 -0.92 -6.89 -7.69
N LEU A 140 -1.09 -6.01 -6.71
CA LEU A 140 0.00 -5.61 -5.82
C LEU A 140 0.45 -6.82 -4.98
N VAL A 141 1.72 -7.17 -5.01
CA VAL A 141 2.29 -8.23 -4.17
C VAL A 141 2.99 -7.61 -2.97
N ILE A 142 2.73 -8.16 -1.78
CA ILE A 142 3.30 -7.66 -0.52
C ILE A 142 3.93 -8.83 0.22
N ILE A 143 5.21 -8.71 0.55
CA ILE A 143 5.91 -9.65 1.42
C ILE A 143 5.75 -9.19 2.86
N MET A 144 5.19 -10.05 3.71
CA MET A 144 5.06 -9.83 5.15
C MET A 144 6.01 -10.78 5.88
N ARG A 145 7.01 -10.23 6.54
CA ARG A 145 8.05 -10.96 7.28
C ARG A 145 7.73 -10.93 8.77
N THR A 146 6.58 -11.51 9.11
CA THR A 146 5.90 -11.33 10.41
C THR A 146 6.66 -11.85 11.63
N THR A 147 7.70 -12.67 11.44
CA THR A 147 8.45 -13.29 12.54
C THR A 147 9.85 -12.71 12.73
N LEU A 148 10.22 -11.65 12.00
CA LEU A 148 11.54 -10.99 12.17
C LEU A 148 11.63 -10.16 13.44
N HIS A 149 10.52 -9.62 13.93
CA HIS A 149 10.51 -8.80 15.13
C HIS A 149 10.65 -9.64 16.40
N ASN A 150 11.06 -9.02 17.50
CA ASN A 150 11.04 -9.65 18.80
C ASN A 150 9.74 -9.35 19.56
N PRO A 151 8.82 -10.30 19.72
CA PRO A 151 7.50 -10.03 20.33
C PRO A 151 7.54 -9.73 21.83
N ARG A 152 8.73 -9.81 22.47
CA ARG A 152 8.90 -9.39 23.88
C ARG A 152 9.13 -7.90 24.04
N ILE A 153 9.60 -7.22 23.00
CA ILE A 153 9.93 -5.78 23.03
C ILE A 153 9.09 -4.98 22.04
N HIS A 154 8.78 -5.53 20.87
CA HIS A 154 7.98 -4.84 19.85
C HIS A 154 6.50 -5.07 20.07
N LYS A 155 5.75 -3.98 20.16
CA LYS A 155 4.29 -4.05 20.34
C LYS A 155 3.60 -4.41 19.03
N LEU A 156 2.53 -5.18 19.10
CA LEU A 156 1.70 -5.50 17.94
C LEU A 156 1.13 -4.23 17.28
N SER A 157 0.76 -3.22 18.07
CA SER A 157 0.28 -1.92 17.56
C SER A 157 1.27 -1.27 16.63
N ASP A 158 2.57 -1.29 16.93
CA ASP A 158 3.59 -0.65 16.13
C ASP A 158 3.85 -1.41 14.82
N ILE A 159 3.76 -2.75 14.86
CA ILE A 159 3.81 -3.59 13.65
C ILE A 159 2.62 -3.27 12.73
N ILE A 160 1.43 -3.12 13.29
CA ILE A 160 0.23 -2.76 12.52
C ILE A 160 0.36 -1.34 11.96
N LYS A 161 0.90 -0.37 12.73
CA LYS A 161 1.17 1.00 12.24
C LYS A 161 2.06 1.00 11.01
N ILE A 162 3.20 0.30 11.07
CA ILE A 162 4.12 0.20 9.92
C ILE A 162 3.41 -0.40 8.70
N SER A 163 2.64 -1.48 8.90
CA SER A 163 1.89 -2.12 7.83
C SER A 163 0.85 -1.17 7.22
N ALA A 164 0.13 -0.41 8.05
CA ALA A 164 -0.84 0.58 7.62
C ALA A 164 -0.17 1.74 6.86
N MET A 165 0.91 2.32 7.39
CA MET A 165 1.67 3.39 6.74
C MET A 165 2.17 2.97 5.36
N LEU A 166 2.79 1.81 5.24
CA LEU A 166 3.30 1.30 3.97
C LEU A 166 2.18 0.98 2.97
N MET A 167 1.06 0.43 3.44
CA MET A 167 -0.11 0.20 2.59
C MET A 167 -0.69 1.52 2.07
N GLU A 168 -0.85 2.52 2.92
CA GLU A 168 -1.38 3.82 2.53
C GLU A 168 -0.43 4.56 1.59
N LEU A 169 0.88 4.48 1.85
CA LEU A 169 1.90 5.06 0.99
C LEU A 169 1.96 4.38 -0.39
N ALA A 170 1.88 3.03 -0.43
CA ALA A 170 1.77 2.29 -1.69
C ALA A 170 0.52 2.70 -2.48
N MET A 171 -0.59 2.93 -1.79
CA MET A 171 -1.84 3.38 -2.40
C MET A 171 -1.89 4.87 -2.72
N LYS A 172 -0.96 5.68 -2.18
CA LYS A 172 -0.74 7.06 -2.61
C LYS A 172 -0.05 7.12 -3.97
N ASN A 173 0.82 6.17 -4.27
CA ASN A 173 1.38 6.00 -5.61
C ASN A 173 0.25 5.55 -6.56
N ARG A 174 -0.26 6.48 -7.36
CA ARG A 174 -1.44 6.24 -8.19
C ARG A 174 -1.24 5.14 -9.23
N ALA A 175 -0.04 4.95 -9.76
CA ALA A 175 0.24 3.86 -10.70
C ALA A 175 0.04 2.48 -10.04
N ILE A 176 0.61 2.27 -8.86
CA ILE A 176 0.39 1.05 -8.05
C ILE A 176 -1.08 0.93 -7.65
N ALA A 177 -1.66 2.04 -7.18
CA ALA A 177 -3.01 2.07 -6.67
C ALA A 177 -4.08 1.85 -7.74
N ALA A 178 -3.88 2.32 -8.98
CA ALA A 178 -4.83 2.09 -10.08
C ALA A 178 -5.03 0.59 -10.31
N SER A 179 -3.96 -0.15 -10.57
CA SER A 179 -3.98 -1.60 -10.77
C SER A 179 -4.44 -2.34 -9.50
N ALA A 180 -3.85 -2.05 -8.33
CA ALA A 180 -4.21 -2.70 -7.08
C ALA A 180 -5.68 -2.49 -6.68
N SER A 181 -6.30 -1.36 -7.02
CA SER A 181 -7.73 -1.14 -6.75
C SER A 181 -8.64 -1.98 -7.65
N VAL A 182 -8.20 -2.27 -8.88
CA VAL A 182 -8.93 -3.10 -9.86
C VAL A 182 -8.72 -4.58 -9.58
N TYR A 183 -7.46 -5.01 -9.37
CA TYR A 183 -7.12 -6.43 -9.26
C TYR A 183 -6.94 -6.92 -7.82
N GLY A 184 -6.74 -6.00 -6.87
CA GLY A 184 -6.48 -6.32 -5.46
C GLY A 184 -5.00 -6.46 -5.13
N CYS A 185 -4.71 -7.09 -4.01
CA CYS A 185 -3.35 -7.42 -3.59
C CYS A 185 -3.21 -8.89 -3.19
N THR A 186 -1.98 -9.38 -3.25
CA THR A 186 -1.59 -10.71 -2.81
C THR A 186 -0.57 -10.59 -1.68
N LEU A 187 -0.77 -11.34 -0.60
CA LEU A 187 0.12 -11.36 0.55
C LEU A 187 0.96 -12.63 0.54
N ILE A 188 2.28 -12.46 0.59
CA ILE A 188 3.24 -13.54 0.87
C ILE A 188 3.60 -13.42 2.35
N ASN A 189 3.23 -14.41 3.16
CA ASN A 189 3.62 -14.42 4.57
C ASN A 189 4.88 -15.26 4.76
N ASP A 190 6.00 -14.59 5.01
CA ASP A 190 7.25 -15.21 5.41
C ASP A 190 7.28 -15.31 6.93
N ALA A 191 7.04 -16.51 7.43
CA ALA A 191 6.99 -16.84 8.86
C ALA A 191 8.13 -17.80 9.24
N ILE A 192 9.38 -17.39 9.02
CA ILE A 192 10.57 -18.19 9.35
C ILE A 192 10.85 -18.11 10.86
N ASN A 193 11.07 -19.26 11.50
CA ASN A 193 11.44 -19.39 12.92
C ASN A 193 10.48 -18.68 13.91
N PRO A 194 9.16 -18.93 13.88
CA PRO A 194 8.25 -18.35 14.86
C PRO A 194 8.58 -18.87 16.27
N THR A 195 8.50 -17.98 17.26
CA THR A 195 8.61 -18.34 18.67
C THR A 195 7.24 -18.45 19.32
N ILE A 196 7.15 -19.11 20.48
CA ILE A 196 5.89 -19.18 21.25
C ILE A 196 5.33 -17.78 21.59
N TYR A 197 6.19 -16.77 21.73
CA TYR A 197 5.78 -15.39 22.00
C TYR A 197 5.07 -14.73 20.82
N HIS A 198 5.40 -15.09 19.57
CA HIS A 198 4.64 -14.69 18.39
C HIS A 198 3.21 -15.23 18.44
N PHE A 199 3.03 -16.50 18.85
CA PHE A 199 1.71 -17.10 18.99
C PHE A 199 0.88 -16.40 20.08
N PHE A 200 1.50 -15.99 21.19
CA PHE A 200 0.78 -15.22 22.23
C PHE A 200 0.44 -13.81 21.73
N GLN A 201 1.34 -13.14 21.02
CA GLN A 201 1.11 -11.79 20.51
C GLN A 201 0.03 -11.78 19.42
N PHE A 202 0.07 -12.74 18.49
CA PHE A 202 -0.95 -12.95 17.45
C PHE A 202 -2.07 -13.90 17.92
N GLY A 203 -2.46 -13.84 19.16
CA GLY A 203 -3.54 -14.67 19.70
C GLY A 203 -4.88 -14.50 18.97
N PRO A 204 -5.88 -15.36 19.25
CA PRO A 204 -7.15 -15.39 18.51
C PRO A 204 -7.87 -14.04 18.43
N SER A 205 -7.81 -13.24 19.49
CA SER A 205 -8.41 -11.90 19.53
C SER A 205 -7.72 -10.93 18.56
N ALA A 206 -6.39 -10.91 18.53
CA ALA A 206 -5.61 -10.08 17.61
C ALA A 206 -5.85 -10.49 16.17
N LEU A 207 -5.79 -11.79 15.86
CA LEU A 207 -6.06 -12.32 14.52
C LEU A 207 -7.48 -11.97 14.05
N LYS A 208 -8.49 -12.05 14.93
CA LYS A 208 -9.87 -11.66 14.58
C LYS A 208 -9.96 -10.17 14.21
N LYS A 209 -9.28 -9.29 14.96
CA LYS A 209 -9.23 -7.85 14.67
C LYS A 209 -8.52 -7.58 13.35
N ILE A 210 -7.35 -8.21 13.10
CA ILE A 210 -6.58 -8.08 11.85
C ILE A 210 -7.42 -8.58 10.67
N ALA A 211 -8.05 -9.74 10.77
CA ALA A 211 -8.91 -10.29 9.73
C ALA A 211 -10.10 -9.36 9.43
N HIS A 212 -10.76 -8.84 10.46
CA HIS A 212 -11.84 -7.86 10.29
C HIS A 212 -11.36 -6.60 9.58
N THR A 213 -10.20 -6.06 9.96
CA THR A 213 -9.56 -4.91 9.33
C THR A 213 -9.35 -5.14 7.83
N CYS A 214 -8.75 -6.26 7.47
CA CYS A 214 -8.44 -6.59 6.08
C CYS A 214 -9.70 -6.87 5.25
N GLN A 215 -10.66 -7.63 5.80
CA GLN A 215 -11.81 -8.10 5.05
C GLN A 215 -12.95 -7.08 4.97
N ASN A 216 -13.15 -6.26 6.03
CA ASN A 216 -14.36 -5.45 6.17
C ASN A 216 -14.12 -3.94 6.26
N CYS A 217 -12.86 -3.50 6.41
CA CYS A 217 -12.56 -2.08 6.60
C CYS A 217 -11.75 -1.50 5.44
N TYR A 218 -10.60 -2.06 5.10
CA TYR A 218 -9.69 -1.48 4.10
C TYR A 218 -10.25 -1.54 2.67
N PRO A 219 -10.01 -0.48 1.85
CA PRO A 219 -10.49 -0.39 0.47
C PRO A 219 -9.57 -1.13 -0.51
N ILE A 220 -9.26 -2.40 -0.22
CA ILE A 220 -8.46 -3.28 -1.07
C ILE A 220 -8.93 -4.73 -0.92
N ARG A 221 -8.94 -5.48 -2.03
CA ARG A 221 -9.22 -6.92 -2.01
C ARG A 221 -7.93 -7.68 -1.78
N ILE A 222 -7.93 -8.61 -0.83
CA ILE A 222 -6.80 -9.48 -0.53
C ILE A 222 -7.08 -10.86 -1.12
N HIS A 223 -6.13 -11.35 -1.91
CA HIS A 223 -6.15 -12.69 -2.49
C HIS A 223 -5.13 -13.56 -1.77
N PHE A 224 -5.54 -14.77 -1.41
CA PHE A 224 -4.61 -15.81 -0.97
C PHE A 224 -3.98 -16.46 -2.21
N PHE A 225 -2.68 -16.71 -2.13
CA PHE A 225 -1.83 -16.86 -3.28
C PHE A 225 -1.48 -18.31 -3.64
N LYS A 226 -1.16 -18.58 -4.93
CA LYS A 226 -0.54 -19.82 -5.39
C LYS A 226 0.81 -19.63 -6.12
N ASP A 227 0.97 -18.65 -7.00
CA ASP A 227 2.21 -18.49 -7.78
C ASP A 227 2.58 -17.01 -8.00
N VAL A 228 3.79 -16.55 -7.60
CA VAL A 228 4.34 -15.22 -7.90
C VAL A 228 5.44 -15.37 -8.93
N PRO A 229 5.40 -14.61 -10.05
CA PRO A 229 6.46 -14.67 -11.04
C PRO A 229 7.82 -14.27 -10.46
N ALA A 230 8.87 -15.03 -10.80
CA ALA A 230 10.22 -14.78 -10.29
C ALA A 230 10.77 -13.41 -10.69
N ASN A 231 10.35 -12.87 -11.83
CA ASN A 231 10.82 -11.56 -12.33
C ASN A 231 10.35 -10.34 -11.51
N ILE A 232 9.48 -10.52 -10.53
CA ILE A 232 9.06 -9.46 -9.61
C ILE A 232 9.49 -9.72 -8.16
N LEU A 233 10.04 -10.90 -7.87
CA LEU A 233 10.51 -11.26 -6.54
C LEU A 233 11.96 -10.82 -6.33
N PRO A 234 12.34 -10.44 -5.10
CA PRO A 234 13.75 -10.31 -4.70
C PRO A 234 14.54 -11.62 -4.83
N ILE A 235 15.86 -11.50 -4.99
CA ILE A 235 16.77 -12.67 -5.15
C ILE A 235 16.69 -13.65 -3.96
N GLU A 236 16.47 -13.14 -2.76
CA GLU A 236 16.33 -13.97 -1.55
C GLU A 236 15.06 -14.84 -1.56
N TYR A 237 14.11 -14.53 -2.43
CA TYR A 237 12.91 -15.34 -2.69
C TYR A 237 12.96 -16.08 -4.04
N GLY A 238 14.18 -16.26 -4.59
CA GLY A 238 14.38 -16.94 -5.88
C GLY A 238 13.99 -16.11 -7.10
N GLY A 239 13.88 -14.81 -6.94
CA GLY A 239 13.52 -13.88 -8.01
C GLY A 239 14.69 -13.16 -8.66
N THR A 240 14.38 -12.13 -9.47
CA THR A 240 15.37 -11.33 -10.22
C THR A 240 15.14 -9.81 -10.11
N ASP A 241 14.25 -9.34 -9.24
CA ASP A 241 13.90 -7.91 -9.08
C ASP A 241 14.69 -7.22 -7.95
N GLY A 242 16.01 -7.41 -7.95
CA GLY A 242 16.90 -6.83 -6.93
C GLY A 242 16.91 -7.61 -5.62
N THR A 243 17.32 -6.94 -4.54
CA THR A 243 17.44 -7.52 -3.20
C THR A 243 16.35 -7.03 -2.26
N ILE A 244 16.10 -7.75 -1.16
CA ILE A 244 15.27 -7.26 -0.06
C ILE A 244 15.83 -5.94 0.50
N GLN A 245 17.16 -5.82 0.58
CA GLN A 245 17.81 -4.61 1.09
C GLN A 245 17.49 -3.38 0.22
N GLU A 246 17.59 -3.51 -1.10
CA GLU A 246 17.22 -2.43 -2.03
C GLU A 246 15.73 -2.06 -1.94
N LEU A 247 14.87 -3.06 -1.75
CA LEU A 247 13.43 -2.82 -1.58
C LEU A 247 13.14 -2.13 -0.24
N LEU A 248 13.83 -2.51 0.82
CA LEU A 248 13.72 -1.88 2.15
C LEU A 248 14.17 -0.42 2.10
N GLU A 249 15.33 -0.13 1.50
CA GLU A 249 15.87 1.23 1.36
C GLU A 249 14.92 2.13 0.56
N TYR A 250 14.34 1.60 -0.51
CA TYR A 250 13.32 2.30 -1.29
C TYR A 250 12.11 2.70 -0.44
N TRP A 251 11.52 1.77 0.31
CA TRP A 251 10.35 2.06 1.14
C TRP A 251 10.68 2.94 2.35
N LYS A 252 11.84 2.72 2.99
CA LYS A 252 12.30 3.56 4.08
C LYS A 252 12.42 5.02 3.62
N LYS A 253 13.10 5.27 2.51
CA LYS A 253 13.20 6.61 1.92
C LYS A 253 11.83 7.24 1.66
N LEU A 254 10.91 6.49 1.05
CA LEU A 254 9.56 7.00 0.78
C LEU A 254 8.78 7.33 2.06
N ILE A 255 8.90 6.52 3.11
CA ILE A 255 8.27 6.79 4.41
C ILE A 255 8.82 8.09 5.00
N GLU A 256 10.14 8.25 5.03
CA GLU A 256 10.82 9.43 5.59
C GLU A 256 10.46 10.70 4.81
N GLU A 257 10.47 10.66 3.49
CA GLU A 257 10.07 11.78 2.60
C GLU A 257 8.59 12.16 2.74
N ASN A 258 7.74 11.24 3.14
CA ASN A 258 6.30 11.47 3.30
C ASN A 258 5.86 11.62 4.77
N ARG A 259 6.79 11.89 5.70
CA ARG A 259 6.51 12.05 7.14
C ARG A 259 5.31 12.96 7.42
N ASP A 260 5.33 14.17 6.88
CA ASP A 260 4.29 15.17 7.13
C ASP A 260 2.90 14.73 6.62
N TRP A 261 2.86 13.94 5.57
CA TRP A 261 1.61 13.39 5.06
C TRP A 261 1.11 12.24 5.93
N ILE A 262 2.02 11.38 6.40
CA ILE A 262 1.70 10.25 7.29
C ILE A 262 1.14 10.77 8.61
N THR A 263 1.82 11.73 9.24
CA THR A 263 1.41 12.30 10.54
C THR A 263 0.13 13.13 10.46
N ARG A 264 -0.14 13.78 9.32
CA ARG A 264 -1.42 14.50 9.10
C ARG A 264 -2.62 13.57 8.97
N GLY A 265 -2.43 12.33 8.52
CA GLY A 265 -3.49 11.32 8.44
C GLY A 265 -4.06 10.90 9.79
N GLU A 266 -3.40 11.26 10.91
CA GLU A 266 -3.90 11.05 12.26
C GLU A 266 -5.10 11.95 12.62
N ASN A 267 -5.22 13.09 11.95
CA ASN A 267 -6.21 14.13 12.25
C ASN A 267 -7.46 14.09 11.35
N ASN A 268 -7.57 13.08 10.48
CA ASN A 268 -8.69 12.81 9.61
C ASN A 268 -9.31 11.47 9.98
#